data_62ec9898dbba713834ba803f0afa12af
#
_entry.id   62ec9898dbba713834ba803f0afa12af
#
_cell.length_a   1.000
_cell.length_b   1.000
_cell.length_c   1.000
_cell.angle_alpha   90.00
_cell.angle_beta   90.00
_cell.angle_gamma   90.00
#
_symmetry.space_group_name_H-M   'P 1'
#
loop_
_entity.id
_entity.type
_entity.pdbx_description
1 polymer ?
#
loop_
_entity_poly.entity_id
_entity_poly.type
_entity_poly.pdbx_seq_one_letter_code
_entity_poly.pdbx_strand_id
1 'polypeptide(L)'
;MKKGILTLLYILLAVSMEAQELQVKININSSQVEGSDKSVFENLQQTLEQWMNDRQWTELQFQKNERINVTFNITVSKYDKSNNRFTCTAMIQANRPVYNSAYTTTLYNNKDGDFTFDFAQFDQLNFNEEMVDNQLTALMAYYAYLIIGLDLDSFGALAGTEVLQRCMNLTNNAQDLGFPGWKAFEDSKNRFAIINDYLDEAMKPFRQLQYDYYRKGLD
;
A
#
# COMPACT_ATOMS: atom_id res chain seq x y z
N MET A 1 -22.04 -40.89 -9.48
CA MET A 1 -21.25 -40.38 -8.36
C MET A 1 -19.98 -39.63 -8.77
N LYS A 2 -19.09 -40.16 -9.62
CA LYS A 2 -17.84 -39.47 -10.03
C LYS A 2 -18.06 -38.14 -10.77
N LYS A 3 -19.10 -38.02 -11.61
CA LYS A 3 -19.43 -36.78 -12.34
C LYS A 3 -19.93 -35.67 -11.39
N GLY A 4 -20.71 -36.01 -10.36
CA GLY A 4 -21.19 -35.02 -9.36
C GLY A 4 -20.09 -34.48 -8.45
N ILE A 5 -19.09 -35.31 -8.12
CA ILE A 5 -17.92 -34.89 -7.32
C ILE A 5 -17.04 -33.95 -8.14
N LEU A 6 -16.86 -34.22 -9.45
CA LEU A 6 -16.08 -33.37 -10.35
C LEU A 6 -16.75 -31.99 -10.54
N THR A 7 -18.07 -31.96 -10.65
CA THR A 7 -18.84 -30.69 -10.77
C THR A 7 -18.77 -29.90 -9.45
N LEU A 8 -18.84 -30.57 -8.31
CA LEU A 8 -18.72 -29.92 -6.99
C LEU A 8 -17.30 -29.34 -6.80
N LEU A 9 -16.26 -30.06 -7.24
CA LEU A 9 -14.87 -29.61 -7.20
C LEU A 9 -14.65 -28.39 -8.12
N TYR A 10 -15.28 -28.35 -9.30
CA TYR A 10 -15.25 -27.20 -10.21
C TYR A 10 -15.96 -25.98 -9.63
N ILE A 11 -17.08 -26.16 -8.93
CA ILE A 11 -17.80 -25.09 -8.25
C ILE A 11 -17.00 -24.55 -7.08
N LEU A 12 -16.30 -25.41 -6.32
CA LEU A 12 -15.41 -24.99 -5.23
C LEU A 12 -14.18 -24.19 -5.73
N LEU A 13 -13.64 -24.53 -6.91
CA LEU A 13 -12.54 -23.81 -7.54
C LEU A 13 -12.97 -22.45 -8.15
N ALA A 14 -14.23 -22.30 -8.51
CA ALA A 14 -14.77 -21.06 -9.09
C ALA A 14 -15.11 -20.00 -8.01
N VAL A 15 -15.07 -20.32 -6.71
CA VAL A 15 -15.42 -19.41 -5.60
C VAL A 15 -14.19 -18.75 -4.99
N SER A 16 -12.97 -19.04 -5.43
CA SER A 16 -11.82 -18.21 -5.11
C SER A 16 -11.87 -16.89 -5.91
N MET A 17 -12.92 -16.09 -5.70
CA MET A 17 -12.92 -14.68 -6.09
C MET A 17 -11.91 -13.99 -5.20
N GLU A 18 -10.76 -13.70 -5.76
CA GLU A 18 -9.71 -12.91 -5.13
C GLU A 18 -10.29 -11.56 -4.72
N ALA A 19 -10.53 -11.42 -3.43
CA ALA A 19 -11.00 -10.18 -2.81
C ALA A 19 -9.82 -9.25 -2.58
N GLN A 20 -9.20 -8.75 -3.66
CA GLN A 20 -8.10 -7.80 -3.60
C GLN A 20 -8.68 -6.39 -3.54
N GLU A 21 -8.27 -5.62 -2.54
CA GLU A 21 -8.73 -4.25 -2.33
C GLU A 21 -8.03 -3.25 -3.25
N LEU A 22 -6.78 -3.54 -3.60
CA LEU A 22 -5.92 -2.66 -4.36
C LEU A 22 -5.72 -3.16 -5.80
N GLN A 23 -5.57 -2.22 -6.72
CA GLN A 23 -5.01 -2.40 -8.04
C GLN A 23 -3.76 -1.53 -8.17
N VAL A 24 -2.60 -2.13 -7.93
CA VAL A 24 -1.33 -1.43 -7.79
C VAL A 24 -0.55 -1.46 -9.10
N LYS A 25 0.02 -0.30 -9.46
CA LYS A 25 1.01 -0.14 -10.51
C LYS A 25 2.29 0.44 -9.92
N ILE A 26 3.42 -0.16 -10.24
CA ILE A 26 4.75 0.29 -9.82
C ILE A 26 5.53 0.80 -11.02
N ASN A 27 6.07 2.00 -10.93
CA ASN A 27 6.97 2.56 -11.93
C ASN A 27 8.31 2.88 -11.24
N ILE A 28 9.40 2.29 -11.70
CA ILE A 28 10.74 2.53 -11.16
C ILE A 28 11.57 3.34 -12.17
N ASN A 29 11.98 4.53 -11.76
CA ASN A 29 12.89 5.37 -12.52
C ASN A 29 14.30 5.26 -11.94
N SER A 30 15.19 4.60 -12.67
CA SER A 30 16.60 4.42 -12.32
C SER A 30 17.55 5.25 -13.19
N SER A 31 17.07 6.29 -13.88
CA SER A 31 17.85 7.10 -14.81
C SER A 31 19.04 7.82 -14.16
N GLN A 32 19.01 8.02 -12.84
CA GLN A 32 20.08 8.65 -12.06
C GLN A 32 21.18 7.68 -11.62
N VAL A 33 20.99 6.37 -11.84
CA VAL A 33 21.94 5.32 -11.41
C VAL A 33 22.73 4.82 -12.63
N GLU A 34 23.98 5.23 -12.73
CA GLU A 34 24.88 4.81 -13.81
C GLU A 34 25.51 3.43 -13.53
N GLY A 35 25.81 2.69 -14.59
CA GLY A 35 26.59 1.44 -14.52
C GLY A 35 25.92 0.29 -13.78
N SER A 36 24.61 0.33 -13.56
CA SER A 36 23.83 -0.74 -12.96
C SER A 36 23.13 -1.58 -14.02
N ASP A 37 23.03 -2.88 -13.76
CA ASP A 37 22.21 -3.78 -14.58
C ASP A 37 20.74 -3.40 -14.41
N LYS A 38 20.07 -3.07 -15.51
CA LYS A 38 18.66 -2.67 -15.49
C LYS A 38 17.72 -3.80 -15.03
N SER A 39 18.16 -5.04 -15.17
CA SER A 39 17.37 -6.21 -14.81
C SER A 39 16.98 -6.24 -13.33
N VAL A 40 17.81 -5.69 -12.42
CA VAL A 40 17.49 -5.63 -10.99
C VAL A 40 16.30 -4.70 -10.73
N PHE A 41 16.21 -3.57 -11.44
CA PHE A 41 15.09 -2.62 -11.30
C PHE A 41 13.80 -3.17 -11.91
N GLU A 42 13.90 -3.85 -13.05
CA GLU A 42 12.75 -4.54 -13.69
C GLU A 42 12.23 -5.68 -12.82
N ASN A 43 13.13 -6.49 -12.25
CA ASN A 43 12.76 -7.55 -11.31
C ASN A 43 12.10 -6.98 -10.04
N LEU A 44 12.66 -5.93 -9.44
CA LEU A 44 12.07 -5.24 -8.29
C LEU A 44 10.65 -4.75 -8.62
N GLN A 45 10.48 -4.08 -9.76
CA GLN A 45 9.18 -3.58 -10.19
C GLN A 45 8.14 -4.69 -10.30
N GLN A 46 8.46 -5.77 -11.02
CA GLN A 46 7.57 -6.90 -11.22
C GLN A 46 7.23 -7.61 -9.90
N THR A 47 8.25 -7.84 -9.07
CA THR A 47 8.08 -8.51 -7.76
C THR A 47 7.17 -7.70 -6.84
N LEU A 48 7.37 -6.39 -6.75
CA LEU A 48 6.52 -5.52 -5.91
C LEU A 48 5.09 -5.42 -6.43
N GLU A 49 4.93 -5.24 -7.75
CA GLU A 49 3.61 -5.14 -8.37
C GLU A 49 2.80 -6.41 -8.17
N GLN A 50 3.43 -7.57 -8.39
CA GLN A 50 2.81 -8.86 -8.14
C GLN A 50 2.49 -9.04 -6.65
N TRP A 51 3.45 -8.82 -5.76
CA TRP A 51 3.28 -9.01 -4.32
C TRP A 51 2.15 -8.15 -3.74
N MET A 52 2.01 -6.91 -4.19
CA MET A 52 0.94 -6.01 -3.77
C MET A 52 -0.42 -6.44 -4.28
N ASN A 53 -0.49 -6.89 -5.55
CA ASN A 53 -1.75 -7.26 -6.20
C ASN A 53 -2.23 -8.66 -5.83
N ASP A 54 -1.33 -9.59 -5.47
CA ASP A 54 -1.72 -10.96 -5.10
C ASP A 54 -2.13 -11.08 -3.62
N ARG A 55 -1.92 -10.02 -2.82
CA ARG A 55 -2.19 -10.04 -1.38
C ARG A 55 -3.59 -9.51 -1.06
N GLN A 56 -4.30 -10.23 -0.19
CA GLN A 56 -5.46 -9.73 0.52
C GLN A 56 -4.99 -8.97 1.78
N TRP A 57 -5.36 -7.70 1.91
CA TRP A 57 -4.90 -6.81 2.98
C TRP A 57 -5.85 -6.78 4.18
N THR A 58 -7.15 -7.03 3.93
CA THR A 58 -8.20 -7.06 4.94
C THR A 58 -9.12 -8.26 4.72
N GLU A 59 -10.07 -8.49 5.61
CA GLU A 59 -11.11 -9.51 5.43
C GLU A 59 -12.28 -9.02 4.56
N LEU A 60 -12.22 -7.77 4.10
CA LEU A 60 -13.26 -7.18 3.26
C LEU A 60 -13.20 -7.73 1.85
N GLN A 61 -14.36 -7.78 1.20
CA GLN A 61 -14.48 -8.24 -0.18
C GLN A 61 -14.79 -7.06 -1.09
N PHE A 62 -13.84 -6.73 -1.95
CA PHE A 62 -13.99 -5.71 -2.98
C PHE A 62 -14.35 -6.35 -4.31
N GLN A 63 -15.33 -5.80 -5.01
CA GLN A 63 -15.56 -6.17 -6.40
C GLN A 63 -14.47 -5.54 -7.29
N LYS A 64 -14.25 -6.11 -8.45
CA LYS A 64 -13.21 -5.65 -9.37
C LYS A 64 -13.31 -4.16 -9.73
N ASN A 65 -14.52 -3.62 -9.82
CA ASN A 65 -14.79 -2.21 -10.11
C ASN A 65 -14.72 -1.30 -8.86
N GLU A 66 -14.56 -1.88 -7.68
CA GLU A 66 -14.41 -1.15 -6.40
C GLU A 66 -12.95 -1.03 -5.98
N ARG A 67 -12.04 -1.75 -6.65
CA ARG A 67 -10.61 -1.72 -6.31
C ARG A 67 -10.05 -0.31 -6.39
N ILE A 68 -9.23 0.01 -5.40
CA ILE A 68 -8.55 1.30 -5.31
C ILE A 68 -7.35 1.27 -6.24
N ASN A 69 -7.29 2.18 -7.21
CA ASN A 69 -6.15 2.30 -8.12
C ASN A 69 -4.99 3.02 -7.41
N VAL A 70 -3.87 2.34 -7.23
CA VAL A 70 -2.68 2.89 -6.57
C VAL A 70 -1.50 2.88 -7.53
N THR A 71 -0.81 4.01 -7.64
CA THR A 71 0.42 4.12 -8.43
C THR A 71 1.56 4.57 -7.54
N PHE A 72 2.64 3.78 -7.54
CA PHE A 72 3.93 4.16 -6.95
C PHE A 72 4.87 4.58 -8.07
N ASN A 73 5.32 5.83 -8.05
CA ASN A 73 6.41 6.31 -8.90
C ASN A 73 7.66 6.43 -8.02
N ILE A 74 8.54 5.44 -8.11
CA ILE A 74 9.74 5.31 -7.30
C ILE A 74 10.94 5.81 -8.12
N THR A 75 11.60 6.86 -7.65
CA THR A 75 12.83 7.38 -8.26
C THR A 75 14.01 6.92 -7.42
N VAL A 76 14.88 6.12 -8.04
CA VAL A 76 16.12 5.63 -7.42
C VAL A 76 17.21 6.68 -7.61
N SER A 77 17.64 7.31 -6.51
CA SER A 77 18.74 8.28 -6.51
C SER A 77 20.10 7.61 -6.34
N LYS A 78 20.16 6.47 -5.62
CA LYS A 78 21.37 5.70 -5.41
C LYS A 78 21.04 4.20 -5.28
N TYR A 79 21.90 3.37 -5.86
CA TYR A 79 21.91 1.93 -5.66
C TYR A 79 23.28 1.46 -5.23
N ASP A 80 23.39 0.92 -4.02
CA ASP A 80 24.61 0.29 -3.50
C ASP A 80 24.55 -1.22 -3.75
N LYS A 81 25.32 -1.67 -4.75
CA LYS A 81 25.37 -3.08 -5.16
C LYS A 81 25.96 -3.99 -4.10
N SER A 82 26.82 -3.48 -3.20
CA SER A 82 27.49 -4.30 -2.19
C SER A 82 26.54 -4.71 -1.06
N ASN A 83 25.56 -3.86 -0.78
CA ASN A 83 24.55 -4.08 0.28
C ASN A 83 23.14 -4.30 -0.28
N ASN A 84 22.96 -4.31 -1.61
CA ASN A 84 21.67 -4.34 -2.28
C ASN A 84 20.72 -3.21 -1.81
N ARG A 85 21.27 -2.05 -1.42
CA ARG A 85 20.52 -0.94 -0.84
C ARG A 85 20.11 0.07 -1.89
N PHE A 86 18.82 0.37 -1.90
CA PHE A 86 18.18 1.38 -2.72
C PHE A 86 17.88 2.61 -1.88
N THR A 87 18.37 3.78 -2.30
CA THR A 87 17.95 5.07 -1.76
C THR A 87 17.04 5.73 -2.77
N CYS A 88 15.78 5.91 -2.40
CA CYS A 88 14.72 6.34 -3.30
C CYS A 88 13.90 7.48 -2.72
N THR A 89 13.15 8.12 -3.58
CA THR A 89 11.94 8.86 -3.23
C THR A 89 10.76 8.21 -3.93
N ALA A 90 9.60 8.18 -3.28
CA ALA A 90 8.40 7.65 -3.88
C ALA A 90 7.30 8.73 -3.93
N MET A 91 6.60 8.85 -5.06
CA MET A 91 5.34 9.55 -5.16
C MET A 91 4.23 8.50 -5.17
N ILE A 92 3.37 8.53 -4.18
CA ILE A 92 2.27 7.58 -4.01
C ILE A 92 0.97 8.29 -4.32
N GLN A 93 0.22 7.76 -5.29
CA GLN A 93 -1.08 8.29 -5.68
C GLN A 93 -2.12 7.18 -5.61
N ALA A 94 -3.22 7.43 -4.92
CA ALA A 94 -4.39 6.55 -4.88
C ALA A 94 -5.62 7.28 -5.38
N ASN A 95 -6.39 6.59 -6.22
CA ASN A 95 -7.66 7.08 -6.77
C ASN A 95 -8.75 6.06 -6.50
N ARG A 96 -9.93 6.55 -6.09
CA ARG A 96 -11.12 5.72 -5.92
C ARG A 96 -12.13 5.98 -7.05
N PRO A 97 -12.89 4.97 -7.48
CA PRO A 97 -14.02 5.20 -8.38
C PRO A 97 -15.10 6.01 -7.66
N VAL A 98 -15.78 6.89 -8.39
CA VAL A 98 -16.96 7.60 -7.90
C VAL A 98 -18.20 6.77 -8.26
N TYR A 99 -19.10 6.59 -7.30
CA TYR A 99 -20.29 5.76 -7.47
C TYR A 99 -21.13 6.20 -8.67
N ASN A 100 -21.61 5.23 -9.44
CA ASN A 100 -22.44 5.44 -10.63
C ASN A 100 -21.87 6.43 -11.67
N SER A 101 -20.55 6.53 -11.77
CA SER A 101 -19.86 7.40 -12.71
C SER A 101 -18.73 6.67 -13.44
N ALA A 102 -18.20 7.29 -14.50
CA ALA A 102 -17.06 6.77 -15.27
C ALA A 102 -15.72 7.41 -14.88
N TYR A 103 -15.70 8.27 -13.85
CA TYR A 103 -14.47 8.94 -13.41
C TYR A 103 -14.02 8.50 -12.03
N THR A 104 -12.75 8.77 -11.73
CA THR A 104 -12.14 8.51 -10.42
C THR A 104 -11.80 9.83 -9.75
N THR A 105 -11.73 9.83 -8.41
CA THR A 105 -11.26 10.97 -7.63
C THR A 105 -10.03 10.61 -6.84
N THR A 106 -9.17 11.60 -6.58
CA THR A 106 -7.94 11.39 -5.81
C THR A 106 -8.29 11.19 -4.34
N LEU A 107 -7.88 10.05 -3.81
CA LEU A 107 -8.02 9.70 -2.39
C LEU A 107 -6.77 10.10 -1.60
N TYR A 108 -5.59 9.84 -2.17
CA TYR A 108 -4.30 10.11 -1.55
C TYR A 108 -3.27 10.52 -2.61
N ASN A 109 -2.44 11.51 -2.31
CA ASN A 109 -1.33 11.92 -3.16
C ASN A 109 -0.24 12.55 -2.29
N ASN A 110 0.86 11.83 -2.09
CA ASN A 110 1.96 12.32 -1.25
C ASN A 110 3.31 11.81 -1.74
N LYS A 111 4.37 12.57 -1.38
CA LYS A 111 5.76 12.22 -1.64
C LYS A 111 6.42 11.74 -0.35
N ASP A 112 6.95 10.51 -0.38
CA ASP A 112 7.83 9.96 0.65
C ASP A 112 9.30 10.18 0.24
N GLY A 113 10.02 10.99 1.03
CA GLY A 113 11.44 11.27 0.83
C GLY A 113 12.37 10.22 1.43
N ASP A 114 11.86 9.39 2.36
CA ASP A 114 12.61 8.40 3.13
C ASP A 114 12.37 6.97 2.63
N PHE A 115 12.22 6.80 1.31
CA PHE A 115 11.91 5.51 0.68
C PHE A 115 13.18 4.71 0.41
N THR A 116 13.89 4.34 1.49
CA THR A 116 15.14 3.56 1.45
C THR A 116 14.89 2.15 1.93
N PHE A 117 15.41 1.14 1.21
CA PHE A 117 15.23 -0.28 1.51
C PHE A 117 16.35 -1.13 0.93
N ASP A 118 16.44 -2.38 1.36
CA ASP A 118 17.32 -3.39 0.79
C ASP A 118 16.48 -4.39 -0.02
N PHE A 119 16.99 -4.80 -1.19
CA PHE A 119 16.39 -5.80 -2.05
C PHE A 119 17.44 -6.48 -2.92
N ALA A 120 17.55 -7.80 -2.83
CA ALA A 120 18.34 -8.61 -3.75
C ALA A 120 17.43 -9.22 -4.83
N GLN A 121 17.98 -9.40 -6.01
CA GLN A 121 17.27 -10.00 -7.13
C GLN A 121 16.76 -11.40 -6.74
N PHE A 122 15.48 -11.65 -6.97
CA PHE A 122 14.76 -12.88 -6.59
C PHE A 122 14.50 -13.09 -5.10
N ASP A 123 14.63 -12.04 -4.27
CA ASP A 123 14.20 -12.10 -2.89
C ASP A 123 12.70 -12.45 -2.78
N GLN A 124 12.39 -13.32 -1.83
CA GLN A 124 11.00 -13.60 -1.46
C GLN A 124 10.52 -12.56 -0.45
N LEU A 125 9.48 -11.84 -0.81
CA LEU A 125 8.89 -10.81 0.06
C LEU A 125 7.92 -11.45 1.06
N ASN A 126 8.44 -11.83 2.23
CA ASN A 126 7.62 -12.28 3.34
C ASN A 126 7.18 -11.07 4.18
N PHE A 127 5.97 -11.11 4.70
CA PHE A 127 5.43 -10.05 5.55
C PHE A 127 4.57 -10.63 6.67
N ASN A 128 4.87 -10.22 7.89
CA ASN A 128 4.08 -10.48 9.09
C ASN A 128 3.91 -9.16 9.85
N GLU A 129 2.67 -8.79 10.17
CA GLU A 129 2.36 -7.53 10.88
C GLU A 129 2.90 -7.50 12.31
N GLU A 130 2.94 -8.65 12.98
CA GLU A 130 3.39 -8.76 14.37
C GLU A 130 4.92 -8.77 14.48
N MET A 131 5.61 -9.23 13.43
CA MET A 131 7.06 -9.32 13.40
C MET A 131 7.59 -8.73 12.09
N VAL A 132 7.79 -7.41 12.10
CA VAL A 132 8.28 -6.67 10.94
C VAL A 132 9.81 -6.78 10.87
N ASP A 133 10.31 -7.51 9.91
CA ASP A 133 11.73 -7.82 9.72
C ASP A 133 12.31 -7.30 8.38
N ASN A 134 11.46 -6.80 7.49
CA ASN A 134 11.86 -6.34 6.17
C ASN A 134 11.32 -4.94 5.87
N GLN A 135 12.24 -4.01 5.58
CA GLN A 135 11.90 -2.61 5.32
C GLN A 135 11.03 -2.42 4.07
N LEU A 136 11.30 -3.15 2.99
CA LEU A 136 10.56 -3.00 1.74
C LEU A 136 9.10 -3.43 1.90
N THR A 137 8.87 -4.58 2.53
CA THR A 137 7.51 -5.06 2.80
C THR A 137 6.77 -4.16 3.80
N ALA A 138 7.48 -3.61 4.81
CA ALA A 138 6.92 -2.64 5.74
C ALA A 138 6.45 -1.36 5.04
N LEU A 139 7.27 -0.81 4.11
CA LEU A 139 6.90 0.37 3.31
C LEU A 139 5.64 0.12 2.48
N MET A 140 5.59 -0.99 1.77
CA MET A 140 4.45 -1.32 0.90
C MET A 140 3.19 -1.58 1.72
N ALA A 141 3.29 -2.32 2.84
CA ALA A 141 2.16 -2.61 3.72
C ALA A 141 1.63 -1.34 4.42
N TYR A 142 2.52 -0.42 4.83
CA TYR A 142 2.11 0.87 5.38
C TYR A 142 1.18 1.62 4.43
N TYR A 143 1.57 1.75 3.15
CA TYR A 143 0.74 2.44 2.17
C TYR A 143 -0.52 1.67 1.81
N ALA A 144 -0.49 0.35 1.82
CA ALA A 144 -1.69 -0.46 1.63
C ALA A 144 -2.72 -0.17 2.73
N TYR A 145 -2.33 -0.29 4.00
CA TYR A 145 -3.25 -0.02 5.12
C TYR A 145 -3.70 1.43 5.20
N LEU A 146 -2.80 2.39 4.99
CA LEU A 146 -3.16 3.80 4.97
C LEU A 146 -4.23 4.08 3.91
N ILE A 147 -4.00 3.65 2.68
CA ILE A 147 -4.91 3.91 1.54
C ILE A 147 -6.25 3.22 1.73
N ILE A 148 -6.26 1.94 2.16
CA ILE A 148 -7.51 1.22 2.44
C ILE A 148 -8.28 1.88 3.58
N GLY A 149 -7.60 2.30 4.66
CA GLY A 149 -8.23 3.01 5.76
C GLY A 149 -8.88 4.33 5.33
N LEU A 150 -8.22 5.10 4.46
CA LEU A 150 -8.78 6.34 3.90
C LEU A 150 -9.95 6.08 2.98
N ASP A 151 -9.90 5.01 2.18
CA ASP A 151 -11.01 4.61 1.32
C ASP A 151 -12.25 4.24 2.15
N LEU A 152 -12.08 3.46 3.20
CA LEU A 152 -13.16 3.11 4.13
C LEU A 152 -13.76 4.37 4.80
N ASP A 153 -12.95 5.35 5.18
CA ASP A 153 -13.42 6.64 5.69
C ASP A 153 -14.24 7.40 4.66
N SER A 154 -14.00 7.21 3.37
CA SER A 154 -14.77 7.83 2.31
C SER A 154 -16.18 7.24 2.15
N PHE A 155 -16.43 6.01 2.61
CA PHE A 155 -17.72 5.33 2.57
C PHE A 155 -18.50 5.41 3.88
N GLY A 156 -17.82 5.48 5.02
CA GLY A 156 -18.43 5.55 6.34
C GLY A 156 -17.62 6.42 7.29
N ALA A 157 -18.30 7.27 8.07
CA ALA A 157 -17.65 8.15 9.03
C ALA A 157 -16.75 7.35 9.99
N LEU A 158 -15.44 7.59 9.95
CA LEU A 158 -14.42 6.89 10.75
C LEU A 158 -14.36 5.37 10.54
N ALA A 159 -14.90 4.86 9.42
CA ALA A 159 -14.96 3.42 9.15
C ALA A 159 -13.57 2.78 8.94
N GLY A 160 -12.57 3.57 8.54
CA GLY A 160 -11.19 3.11 8.36
C GLY A 160 -10.38 2.99 9.65
N THR A 161 -10.95 3.30 10.83
CA THR A 161 -10.19 3.40 12.09
C THR A 161 -9.43 2.12 12.44
N GLU A 162 -10.03 0.95 12.25
CA GLU A 162 -9.38 -0.33 12.53
C GLU A 162 -8.17 -0.57 11.62
N VAL A 163 -8.31 -0.31 10.31
CA VAL A 163 -7.23 -0.49 9.35
C VAL A 163 -6.12 0.55 9.56
N LEU A 164 -6.47 1.80 9.89
CA LEU A 164 -5.50 2.83 10.26
C LEU A 164 -4.76 2.47 11.56
N GLN A 165 -5.42 1.81 12.51
CA GLN A 165 -4.77 1.31 13.73
C GLN A 165 -3.76 0.18 13.41
N ARG A 166 -4.07 -0.72 12.46
CA ARG A 166 -3.11 -1.71 11.95
C ARG A 166 -1.89 -1.02 11.31
N CYS A 167 -2.14 0.06 10.53
CA CYS A 167 -1.06 0.88 9.97
C CYS A 167 -0.16 1.49 11.07
N MET A 168 -0.73 1.99 12.16
CA MET A 168 0.02 2.52 13.31
C MET A 168 0.80 1.40 14.01
N ASN A 169 0.22 0.22 14.23
CA ASN A 169 0.90 -0.90 14.86
C ASN A 169 2.11 -1.34 14.02
N LEU A 170 1.92 -1.47 12.70
CA LEU A 170 3.02 -1.72 11.75
C LEU A 170 4.12 -0.64 11.86
N THR A 171 3.72 0.64 11.91
CA THR A 171 4.66 1.77 12.02
C THR A 171 5.49 1.68 13.29
N ASN A 172 4.87 1.31 14.42
CA ASN A 172 5.56 1.11 15.68
C ASN A 172 6.54 -0.07 15.62
N ASN A 173 6.14 -1.20 15.02
CA ASN A 173 6.99 -2.38 14.87
C ASN A 173 8.16 -2.13 13.90
N ALA A 174 7.99 -1.26 12.91
CA ALA A 174 9.02 -0.92 11.94
C ALA A 174 10.12 0.02 12.47
N GLN A 175 9.95 0.63 13.66
CA GLN A 175 10.96 1.53 14.25
C GLN A 175 12.30 0.83 14.51
N ASP A 176 12.27 -0.46 14.82
CA ASP A 176 13.46 -1.27 15.12
C ASP A 176 14.25 -1.68 13.88
N LEU A 177 13.71 -1.48 12.67
CA LEU A 177 14.40 -1.76 11.41
C LEU A 177 15.61 -0.82 11.16
N GLY A 178 15.70 0.30 11.88
CA GLY A 178 16.81 1.25 11.77
C GLY A 178 16.80 2.12 10.51
N PHE A 179 15.69 2.16 9.77
CA PHE A 179 15.50 3.04 8.62
C PHE A 179 14.74 4.32 9.00
N PRO A 180 14.92 5.44 8.27
CA PRO A 180 14.24 6.69 8.55
C PRO A 180 12.74 6.65 8.25
N GLY A 181 12.00 7.59 8.84
CA GLY A 181 10.59 7.84 8.56
C GLY A 181 9.59 7.08 9.44
N TRP A 182 10.06 6.22 10.38
CA TRP A 182 9.19 5.45 11.27
C TRP A 182 9.06 6.02 12.68
N LYS A 183 9.97 6.90 13.10
CA LYS A 183 10.03 7.38 14.48
C LYS A 183 9.30 8.70 14.68
N ALA A 184 8.68 8.84 15.84
CA ALA A 184 8.12 10.10 16.31
C ALA A 184 9.20 11.19 16.40
N PHE A 185 8.80 12.44 16.13
CA PHE A 185 9.63 13.65 16.30
C PHE A 185 10.88 13.76 15.40
N GLU A 186 11.10 12.83 14.48
CA GLU A 186 12.18 12.97 13.49
C GLU A 186 11.80 13.97 12.37
N ASP A 187 10.57 13.88 11.87
CA ASP A 187 10.00 14.79 10.88
C ASP A 187 8.47 14.86 11.07
N SER A 188 7.90 16.05 10.89
CA SER A 188 6.45 16.27 10.96
C SER A 188 5.67 15.74 9.76
N LYS A 189 6.35 15.23 8.74
CA LYS A 189 5.77 14.72 7.48
C LYS A 189 6.15 13.27 7.18
N ASN A 190 6.82 12.60 8.13
CA ASN A 190 7.19 11.20 7.97
C ASN A 190 5.96 10.27 8.14
N ARG A 191 6.16 8.98 7.90
CA ARG A 191 5.11 7.96 8.00
C ARG A 191 4.47 7.89 9.37
N PHE A 192 5.29 8.01 10.44
CA PHE A 192 4.76 8.05 11.81
C PHE A 192 3.83 9.25 12.02
N ALA A 193 4.27 10.46 11.65
CA ALA A 193 3.48 11.67 11.84
C ALA A 193 2.16 11.59 11.07
N ILE A 194 2.18 11.14 9.82
CA ILE A 194 0.98 11.00 8.98
C ILE A 194 -0.06 10.08 9.64
N ILE A 195 0.32 8.87 10.03
CA ILE A 195 -0.66 7.93 10.60
C ILE A 195 -1.09 8.35 12.01
N ASN A 196 -0.19 8.95 12.80
CA ASN A 196 -0.53 9.51 14.11
C ASN A 196 -1.57 10.61 14.00
N ASP A 197 -1.41 11.53 13.04
CA ASP A 197 -2.35 12.62 12.81
C ASP A 197 -3.73 12.08 12.40
N TYR A 198 -3.81 11.11 11.50
CA TYR A 198 -5.10 10.50 11.12
C TYR A 198 -5.83 9.82 12.29
N LEU A 199 -5.11 9.33 13.28
CA LEU A 199 -5.68 8.68 14.47
C LEU A 199 -5.89 9.62 15.65
N ASP A 200 -5.38 10.87 15.60
CA ASP A 200 -5.58 11.87 16.64
C ASP A 200 -7.05 12.26 16.76
N GLU A 201 -7.54 12.39 17.98
CA GLU A 201 -8.90 12.84 18.30
C GLU A 201 -9.21 14.22 17.68
N ALA A 202 -8.23 15.12 17.63
CA ALA A 202 -8.38 16.44 17.04
C ALA A 202 -8.60 16.41 15.53
N MET A 203 -8.20 15.33 14.85
CA MET A 203 -8.36 15.14 13.40
C MET A 203 -9.64 14.39 13.02
N LYS A 204 -10.42 13.90 13.98
CA LYS A 204 -11.72 13.27 13.68
C LYS A 204 -12.64 14.14 12.82
N PRO A 205 -12.78 15.48 13.05
CA PRO A 205 -13.58 16.34 12.17
C PRO A 205 -13.08 16.34 10.73
N PHE A 206 -11.76 16.24 10.49
CA PHE A 206 -11.21 16.16 9.14
C PHE A 206 -11.59 14.85 8.45
N ARG A 207 -11.50 13.70 9.14
CA ARG A 207 -11.95 12.40 8.63
C ARG A 207 -13.46 12.39 8.35
N GLN A 208 -14.26 13.05 9.21
CA GLN A 208 -15.69 13.26 8.97
C GLN A 208 -15.94 14.11 7.73
N LEU A 209 -15.16 15.17 7.53
CA LEU A 209 -15.22 16.00 6.32
C LEU A 209 -14.91 15.19 5.05
N GLN A 210 -13.94 14.28 5.10
CA GLN A 210 -13.64 13.37 3.99
C GLN A 210 -14.84 12.50 3.63
N TYR A 211 -15.51 11.89 4.63
CA TYR A 211 -16.76 11.16 4.43
C TYR A 211 -17.84 12.03 3.78
N ASP A 212 -18.09 13.22 4.31
CA ASP A 212 -19.11 14.12 3.80
C ASP A 212 -18.81 14.57 2.34
N TYR A 213 -17.54 14.84 2.05
CA TYR A 213 -17.09 15.22 0.71
C TYR A 213 -17.26 14.06 -0.30
N TYR A 214 -16.74 12.89 -0.01
CA TYR A 214 -16.79 11.77 -0.94
C TYR A 214 -18.20 11.18 -1.05
N ARG A 215 -18.80 10.82 0.08
CA ARG A 215 -20.06 10.08 0.09
C ARG A 215 -21.28 10.95 -0.20
N LYS A 216 -21.31 12.17 0.31
CA LYS A 216 -22.47 13.06 0.14
C LYS A 216 -22.29 14.08 -0.96
N GLY A 217 -21.06 14.38 -1.35
CA GLY A 217 -20.73 15.38 -2.37
C GLY A 217 -20.44 14.80 -3.75
N LEU A 218 -19.84 13.61 -3.84
CA LEU A 218 -19.44 12.99 -5.10
C LEU A 218 -20.24 11.74 -5.45
N ASP A 219 -20.55 10.87 -4.49
CA ASP A 219 -21.36 9.66 -4.68
C ASP A 219 -22.85 9.99 -4.51
#